data_30c9134188c75c3be2f612a5942f75da
#
_entry.id   30c9134188c75c3be2f612a5942f75da
#
_cell.length_a   1.000
_cell.length_b   1.000
_cell.length_c   1.000
_cell.angle_alpha   90.00
_cell.angle_beta   90.00
_cell.angle_gamma   90.00
#
_symmetry.space_group_name_H-M   'P 1'
#
loop_
_entity.id
_entity.type
_entity.pdbx_description
1 polymer ?
#
loop_
_entity_poly.entity_id
_entity_poly.type
_entity_poly.pdbx_seq_one_letter_code
_entity_poly.pdbx_strand_id
1 'polypeptide(L)'
;MSHFRRVRIRAAFFALFLSVFPSVSYTADNLGVLGSRPQWKVLEKYQETITHDDFARLIQNVYCTHGIAPDLIAISDSSARILTNRAPQTFLTLRFAKDEAACQPVPRLWRPAKSLPAARQDRPLANLRIALDPGHLGGKWAKMEERWFEVGDTAPVKEGDLVLRVARILAPRLRGLGAKVFFVRNSAEPITPKRPDDFKELARKILIKNGVPQPREDALDPSDPAKEQTIRWQSEMLFYRYSEIRRRAVLVNTKLHPDLVLCLHFNAESWGDPKEPTLIDHNHLHLLVSGSYLEHELELDDERFEMLRKLLSRAYDEELPLAETIAASMAKETQLPAYEYPTTQTTTKVGSTGYVYARNLLAPRLYRCPVVYCEPYVMNSRDAFARIQAGDYDGTRSINGIERKSIFREYAGSVTDGLVEYYRRARKL
;
A
#
# COMPACT_ATOMS: atom_id res chain seq x y z
N MET A 1 5.26 9.40 58.12
CA MET A 1 6.43 9.17 57.21
C MET A 1 5.97 8.21 56.12
N SER A 2 5.47 8.75 54.99
CA SER A 2 4.89 8.00 53.90
C SER A 2 5.85 8.01 52.72
N HIS A 3 6.32 6.83 52.32
CA HIS A 3 7.17 6.65 51.15
C HIS A 3 6.29 6.58 49.91
N PHE A 4 6.23 7.67 49.18
CA PHE A 4 5.73 7.70 47.79
C PHE A 4 6.81 7.07 46.86
N ARG A 5 6.59 5.83 46.42
CA ARG A 5 7.33 5.24 45.29
C ARG A 5 6.79 5.89 43.99
N ARG A 6 7.63 6.71 43.37
CA ARG A 6 7.40 7.22 42.02
C ARG A 6 7.59 6.05 41.05
N VAL A 7 6.48 5.56 40.52
CA VAL A 7 6.48 4.70 39.32
C VAL A 7 6.85 5.56 38.13
N ARG A 8 8.08 5.37 37.63
CA ARG A 8 8.47 5.94 36.32
C ARG A 8 7.80 5.12 35.23
N ILE A 9 6.70 5.65 34.71
CA ILE A 9 6.12 5.16 33.45
C ILE A 9 7.14 5.48 32.35
N ARG A 10 7.88 4.48 31.92
CA ARG A 10 8.64 4.55 30.67
C ARG A 10 7.60 4.41 29.55
N ALA A 11 7.19 5.53 28.99
CA ALA A 11 6.50 5.56 27.70
C ALA A 11 7.48 4.99 26.67
N ALA A 12 7.34 3.72 26.35
CA ALA A 12 8.00 3.12 25.22
C ALA A 12 7.26 3.67 23.97
N PHE A 13 7.82 4.71 23.37
CA PHE A 13 7.48 5.15 22.03
C PHE A 13 7.88 4.03 21.07
N PHE A 14 6.95 3.12 20.78
CA PHE A 14 7.04 2.32 19.57
C PHE A 14 6.48 3.19 18.43
N ALA A 15 7.35 4.06 17.93
CA ALA A 15 7.19 4.57 16.60
C ALA A 15 7.00 3.35 15.68
N LEU A 16 5.98 3.40 14.84
CA LEU A 16 5.95 2.61 13.60
C LEU A 16 7.34 2.78 13.00
N PHE A 17 8.21 1.77 13.13
CA PHE A 17 9.56 1.85 12.60
C PHE A 17 9.47 1.98 11.09
N LEU A 18 9.29 3.22 10.63
CA LEU A 18 9.90 3.63 9.39
C LEU A 18 11.40 3.46 9.64
N SER A 19 11.91 2.28 9.37
CA SER A 19 13.30 2.13 9.14
C SER A 19 13.63 3.06 7.96
N VAL A 20 14.07 4.27 8.28
CA VAL A 20 14.80 5.13 7.36
C VAL A 20 16.09 4.38 7.09
N PHE A 21 16.01 3.40 6.18
CA PHE A 21 17.23 2.82 5.66
C PHE A 21 17.87 3.90 4.82
N PRO A 22 19.13 4.24 5.10
CA PRO A 22 19.87 5.10 4.20
C PRO A 22 19.80 4.47 2.80
N SER A 23 19.49 5.29 1.81
CA SER A 23 19.37 4.89 0.41
C SER A 23 20.63 4.14 -0.01
N VAL A 24 20.50 2.85 -0.27
CA VAL A 24 21.62 2.02 -0.73
C VAL A 24 21.84 2.34 -2.19
N SER A 25 22.72 3.30 -2.48
CA SER A 25 23.20 3.54 -3.84
C SER A 25 24.13 2.40 -4.27
N TYR A 26 23.69 1.58 -5.19
CA TYR A 26 24.53 0.63 -5.92
C TYR A 26 24.95 1.28 -7.25
N THR A 27 26.27 1.47 -7.46
CA THR A 27 26.90 1.89 -8.73
C THR A 27 26.36 3.20 -9.32
N ALA A 28 26.75 3.58 -10.53
CA ALA A 28 26.38 4.81 -11.25
C ALA A 28 24.86 5.08 -11.37
N ASP A 29 24.01 4.12 -11.02
CA ASP A 29 22.56 4.25 -10.95
C ASP A 29 22.12 4.36 -9.49
N ASN A 30 21.37 5.39 -9.17
CA ASN A 30 20.74 5.57 -7.87
C ASN A 30 19.39 4.85 -7.87
N LEU A 31 19.38 3.56 -7.54
CA LEU A 31 18.18 2.71 -7.59
C LEU A 31 17.77 2.25 -6.19
N GLY A 32 16.48 2.14 -5.99
CA GLY A 32 15.90 1.48 -4.81
C GLY A 32 16.24 -0.01 -4.75
N VAL A 33 15.94 -0.62 -3.59
CA VAL A 33 16.22 -2.04 -3.34
C VAL A 33 15.52 -2.94 -4.36
N LEU A 34 16.30 -3.78 -5.05
CA LEU A 34 15.86 -4.60 -6.18
C LEU A 34 15.19 -3.76 -7.30
N GLY A 35 15.48 -2.47 -7.37
CA GLY A 35 15.05 -1.57 -8.43
C GLY A 35 15.65 -1.93 -9.78
N SER A 36 15.09 -1.42 -10.85
CA SER A 36 15.61 -1.59 -12.20
C SER A 36 15.71 -0.24 -12.89
N ARG A 37 16.68 -0.09 -13.78
CA ARG A 37 16.87 1.14 -14.55
C ARG A 37 15.60 1.58 -15.24
N PRO A 38 15.15 2.82 -15.04
CA PRO A 38 13.99 3.37 -15.72
C PRO A 38 14.21 3.46 -17.23
N GLN A 39 13.17 3.15 -17.99
CA GLN A 39 13.09 3.44 -19.41
C GLN A 39 12.47 4.83 -19.62
N TRP A 40 13.19 5.89 -19.30
CA TRP A 40 12.71 7.28 -19.29
C TRP A 40 11.97 7.67 -20.57
N LYS A 41 12.44 7.18 -21.72
CA LYS A 41 11.79 7.43 -23.03
C LYS A 41 10.31 7.03 -23.07
N VAL A 42 9.87 6.12 -22.22
CA VAL A 42 8.44 5.74 -22.10
C VAL A 42 7.58 6.92 -21.66
N LEU A 43 8.15 7.92 -20.96
CA LEU A 43 7.41 9.11 -20.55
C LEU A 43 7.19 10.12 -21.68
N GLU A 44 7.90 10.01 -22.81
CA GLU A 44 7.71 10.90 -23.98
C GLU A 44 6.29 10.84 -24.56
N LYS A 45 5.60 9.70 -24.39
CA LYS A 45 4.20 9.55 -24.83
C LYS A 45 3.20 10.41 -24.05
N TYR A 46 3.62 11.03 -22.95
CA TYR A 46 2.78 11.89 -22.11
C TYR A 46 2.97 13.39 -22.41
N GLN A 47 3.63 13.74 -23.51
CA GLN A 47 3.74 15.15 -23.94
C GLN A 47 2.35 15.75 -24.10
N GLU A 48 2.13 16.92 -23.50
CA GLU A 48 0.88 17.70 -23.63
C GLU A 48 -0.38 16.94 -23.16
N THR A 49 -0.25 15.95 -22.24
CA THR A 49 -1.40 15.22 -21.67
C THR A 49 -1.89 15.80 -20.35
N ILE A 50 -1.21 16.82 -19.84
CA ILE A 50 -1.50 17.48 -18.57
C ILE A 50 -1.15 18.96 -18.68
N THR A 51 -1.92 19.82 -18.01
CA THR A 51 -1.62 21.26 -17.91
C THR A 51 -0.55 21.52 -16.86
N HIS A 52 0.09 22.69 -16.90
CA HIS A 52 1.00 23.15 -15.85
C HIS A 52 0.34 23.08 -14.47
N ASP A 53 -0.86 23.66 -14.34
CA ASP A 53 -1.53 23.80 -13.04
C ASP A 53 -1.90 22.45 -12.44
N ASP A 54 -2.39 21.51 -13.24
CA ASP A 54 -2.69 20.15 -12.79
C ASP A 54 -1.41 19.40 -12.37
N PHE A 55 -0.33 19.53 -13.14
CA PHE A 55 0.94 18.91 -12.79
C PHE A 55 1.50 19.47 -11.48
N ALA A 56 1.56 20.79 -11.35
CA ALA A 56 2.05 21.46 -10.15
C ALA A 56 1.18 21.13 -8.93
N ARG A 57 -0.15 21.15 -9.07
CA ARG A 57 -1.09 20.77 -8.01
C ARG A 57 -0.89 19.34 -7.53
N LEU A 58 -0.74 18.38 -8.45
CA LEU A 58 -0.52 16.97 -8.10
C LEU A 58 0.84 16.78 -7.41
N ILE A 59 1.90 17.41 -7.93
CA ILE A 59 3.22 17.39 -7.29
C ILE A 59 3.12 17.92 -5.86
N GLN A 60 2.59 19.11 -5.66
CA GLN A 60 2.62 19.82 -4.38
C GLN A 60 1.65 19.22 -3.34
N ASN A 61 0.47 18.77 -3.76
CA ASN A 61 -0.60 18.40 -2.83
C ASN A 61 -0.79 16.89 -2.67
N VAL A 62 -0.13 16.06 -3.49
CA VAL A 62 -0.32 14.62 -3.47
C VAL A 62 1.00 13.85 -3.46
N TYR A 63 1.87 14.11 -4.46
CA TYR A 63 3.04 13.27 -4.66
C TYR A 63 4.27 13.73 -3.88
N CYS A 64 4.56 15.02 -3.83
CA CYS A 64 5.77 15.59 -3.23
C CYS A 64 5.40 16.69 -2.23
N THR A 65 4.53 16.39 -1.28
CA THR A 65 3.97 17.36 -0.33
C THR A 65 5.01 17.98 0.61
N HIS A 66 6.19 17.36 0.70
CA HIS A 66 7.36 17.86 1.44
C HIS A 66 8.37 18.60 0.55
N GLY A 67 7.98 18.87 -0.70
CA GLY A 67 8.83 19.50 -1.70
C GLY A 67 9.57 18.50 -2.58
N ILE A 68 10.21 19.04 -3.61
CA ILE A 68 11.09 18.30 -4.50
C ILE A 68 12.24 19.23 -4.92
N ALA A 69 13.45 18.71 -4.88
CA ALA A 69 14.64 19.47 -5.30
C ALA A 69 14.56 19.86 -6.78
N PRO A 70 14.80 21.14 -7.14
CA PRO A 70 14.69 21.61 -8.53
C PRO A 70 15.68 20.94 -9.49
N ASP A 71 16.76 20.35 -8.98
CA ASP A 71 17.70 19.55 -9.78
C ASP A 71 17.14 18.18 -10.18
N LEU A 72 16.15 17.65 -9.44
CA LEU A 72 15.42 16.42 -9.76
C LEU A 72 14.28 16.67 -10.74
N ILE A 73 13.43 17.68 -10.44
CA ILE A 73 12.33 18.10 -11.30
C ILE A 73 12.18 19.61 -11.21
N ALA A 74 12.53 20.32 -12.29
CA ALA A 74 12.32 21.75 -12.42
C ALA A 74 11.06 22.02 -13.24
N ILE A 75 10.11 22.75 -12.65
CA ILE A 75 8.83 23.09 -13.27
C ILE A 75 8.89 24.54 -13.76
N SER A 76 8.53 24.77 -15.02
CA SER A 76 8.33 26.07 -15.64
C SER A 76 6.90 26.17 -16.18
N ASP A 77 6.48 27.34 -16.63
CA ASP A 77 5.10 27.57 -17.14
C ASP A 77 4.70 26.62 -18.26
N SER A 78 5.65 26.15 -19.08
CA SER A 78 5.36 25.35 -20.26
C SER A 78 5.88 23.91 -20.20
N SER A 79 6.70 23.56 -19.20
CA SER A 79 7.33 22.24 -19.15
C SER A 79 7.88 21.87 -17.78
N ALA A 80 8.07 20.57 -17.55
CA ALA A 80 8.89 20.04 -16.47
C ALA A 80 10.17 19.41 -17.04
N ARG A 81 11.34 19.81 -16.48
CA ARG A 81 12.64 19.21 -16.78
C ARG A 81 12.97 18.19 -15.69
N ILE A 82 13.05 16.93 -16.06
CA ILE A 82 13.17 15.77 -15.18
C ILE A 82 14.56 15.17 -15.32
N LEU A 83 15.31 15.06 -14.21
CA LEU A 83 16.62 14.41 -14.19
C LEU A 83 16.48 12.91 -14.52
N THR A 84 17.19 12.43 -15.50
CA THR A 84 17.15 11.02 -15.96
C THR A 84 18.46 10.27 -15.73
N ASN A 85 19.57 10.99 -15.59
CA ASN A 85 20.86 10.43 -15.22
C ASN A 85 21.72 11.54 -14.57
N ARG A 86 22.48 11.19 -13.54
CA ARG A 86 23.37 12.13 -12.83
C ARG A 86 24.75 12.27 -13.48
N ALA A 87 25.25 11.20 -14.11
CA ALA A 87 26.57 11.19 -14.72
C ALA A 87 26.64 10.32 -15.99
N PRO A 88 26.67 10.90 -17.21
CA PRO A 88 26.54 12.33 -17.49
C PRO A 88 25.13 12.85 -17.12
N GLN A 89 25.04 14.10 -16.74
CA GLN A 89 23.76 14.69 -16.38
C GLN A 89 22.86 14.83 -17.62
N THR A 90 21.73 14.11 -17.62
CA THR A 90 20.74 14.14 -18.70
C THR A 90 19.34 14.39 -18.15
N PHE A 91 18.49 14.96 -18.98
CA PHE A 91 17.13 15.33 -18.64
C PHE A 91 16.15 14.91 -19.69
N LEU A 92 14.93 14.60 -19.25
CA LEU A 92 13.73 14.52 -20.07
C LEU A 92 12.93 15.83 -19.90
N THR A 93 12.52 16.46 -20.98
CA THR A 93 11.59 17.59 -20.94
C THR A 93 10.19 17.11 -21.27
N LEU A 94 9.28 17.30 -20.32
CA LEU A 94 7.85 17.04 -20.45
C LEU A 94 7.14 18.38 -20.71
N ARG A 95 6.57 18.59 -21.90
CA ARG A 95 5.78 19.78 -22.24
C ARG A 95 4.37 19.67 -21.69
N PHE A 96 3.86 20.76 -21.15
CA PHE A 96 2.47 20.89 -20.70
C PHE A 96 1.53 21.28 -21.85
N ALA A 97 0.28 20.85 -21.76
CA ALA A 97 -0.78 21.38 -22.59
C ALA A 97 -1.09 22.84 -22.18
N LYS A 98 -1.44 23.68 -23.12
CA LYS A 98 -1.77 25.09 -22.89
C LYS A 98 -2.97 25.24 -21.94
N ASP A 99 -3.97 24.40 -22.11
CA ASP A 99 -5.20 24.33 -21.32
C ASP A 99 -5.80 22.91 -21.38
N GLU A 100 -6.88 22.66 -20.67
CA GLU A 100 -7.54 21.35 -20.64
C GLU A 100 -8.05 20.90 -22.01
N ALA A 101 -8.52 21.84 -22.86
CA ALA A 101 -9.05 21.52 -24.18
C ALA A 101 -7.95 21.11 -25.17
N ALA A 102 -6.71 21.58 -24.93
CA ALA A 102 -5.54 21.23 -25.72
C ALA A 102 -4.85 19.92 -25.25
N CYS A 103 -5.30 19.33 -24.12
CA CYS A 103 -4.71 18.10 -23.61
C CYS A 103 -4.87 16.94 -24.59
N GLN A 104 -3.74 16.31 -24.93
CA GLN A 104 -3.73 15.05 -25.68
C GLN A 104 -4.34 13.91 -24.83
N PRO A 105 -4.92 12.88 -25.47
CA PRO A 105 -5.42 11.71 -24.77
C PRO A 105 -4.33 11.03 -23.95
N VAL A 106 -4.61 10.77 -22.65
CA VAL A 106 -3.66 10.13 -21.75
C VAL A 106 -3.45 8.65 -22.12
N PRO A 107 -2.25 8.19 -22.47
CA PRO A 107 -1.98 6.79 -22.79
C PRO A 107 -2.01 5.93 -21.50
N ARG A 108 -2.98 5.01 -21.41
CA ARG A 108 -3.22 4.14 -20.25
C ARG A 108 -3.37 2.69 -20.66
N LEU A 109 -3.04 1.77 -19.76
CA LEU A 109 -3.33 0.35 -19.91
C LEU A 109 -4.63 -0.07 -19.20
N TRP A 110 -5.19 0.81 -18.39
CA TRP A 110 -6.43 0.68 -17.64
C TRP A 110 -7.48 1.64 -18.19
N ARG A 111 -8.74 1.37 -17.91
CA ARG A 111 -9.88 2.17 -18.40
C ARG A 111 -10.48 2.96 -17.24
N PRO A 112 -10.55 4.30 -17.32
CA PRO A 112 -11.27 5.10 -16.33
C PRO A 112 -12.78 4.75 -16.36
N ALA A 113 -13.46 4.97 -15.25
CA ALA A 113 -14.87 4.63 -15.08
C ALA A 113 -15.75 5.18 -16.21
N LYS A 114 -15.46 6.41 -16.67
CA LYS A 114 -16.16 7.09 -17.77
C LYS A 114 -15.99 6.41 -19.14
N SER A 115 -14.93 5.64 -19.33
CA SER A 115 -14.61 4.93 -20.58
C SER A 115 -15.06 3.47 -20.60
N LEU A 116 -15.65 2.99 -19.51
CA LEU A 116 -16.20 1.64 -19.46
C LEU A 116 -17.49 1.57 -20.31
N PRO A 117 -17.77 0.44 -20.99
CA PRO A 117 -19.03 0.23 -21.68
C PRO A 117 -20.23 0.41 -20.76
N ALA A 118 -21.39 0.78 -21.31
CA ALA A 118 -22.61 0.93 -20.54
C ALA A 118 -22.91 -0.29 -19.65
N ALA A 119 -23.48 -0.05 -18.50
CA ALA A 119 -23.85 -1.09 -17.54
C ALA A 119 -25.35 -0.96 -17.18
N ARG A 120 -25.89 -2.04 -16.62
CA ARG A 120 -27.26 -2.05 -16.09
C ARG A 120 -27.21 -1.72 -14.58
N GLN A 121 -28.33 -1.23 -14.03
CA GLN A 121 -28.42 -0.88 -12.61
C GLN A 121 -28.19 -2.08 -11.68
N ASP A 122 -28.61 -3.30 -12.09
CA ASP A 122 -28.39 -4.54 -11.34
C ASP A 122 -26.96 -5.09 -11.48
N ARG A 123 -26.19 -4.61 -12.48
CA ARG A 123 -24.81 -5.01 -12.72
C ARG A 123 -23.89 -3.80 -12.90
N PRO A 124 -23.78 -2.93 -11.89
CA PRO A 124 -23.06 -1.65 -12.02
C PRO A 124 -21.56 -1.81 -12.29
N LEU A 125 -20.97 -2.96 -11.96
CA LEU A 125 -19.56 -3.27 -12.20
C LEU A 125 -19.32 -4.05 -13.51
N ALA A 126 -20.32 -4.15 -14.41
CA ALA A 126 -20.17 -4.85 -15.67
C ALA A 126 -18.96 -4.33 -16.48
N ASN A 127 -18.17 -5.26 -17.04
CA ASN A 127 -16.96 -5.00 -17.81
C ASN A 127 -15.76 -4.41 -17.04
N LEU A 128 -15.88 -4.13 -15.73
CA LEU A 128 -14.77 -3.70 -14.91
C LEU A 128 -13.84 -4.87 -14.60
N ARG A 129 -12.54 -4.68 -14.75
CA ARG A 129 -11.50 -5.65 -14.39
C ARG A 129 -10.89 -5.25 -13.04
N ILE A 130 -11.10 -6.07 -12.02
CA ILE A 130 -10.58 -5.82 -10.66
C ILE A 130 -9.58 -6.91 -10.32
N ALA A 131 -8.41 -6.52 -9.85
CA ALA A 131 -7.48 -7.44 -9.21
C ALA A 131 -7.55 -7.27 -7.68
N LEU A 132 -7.76 -8.36 -6.97
CA LEU A 132 -7.67 -8.41 -5.52
C LEU A 132 -6.26 -8.82 -5.13
N ASP A 133 -5.59 -7.98 -4.37
CA ASP A 133 -4.27 -8.25 -3.82
C ASP A 133 -4.35 -8.42 -2.30
N PRO A 134 -4.57 -9.65 -1.81
CA PRO A 134 -4.48 -9.94 -0.39
C PRO A 134 -3.06 -9.65 0.09
N GLY A 135 -2.90 -8.68 0.98
CA GLY A 135 -1.61 -8.27 1.52
C GLY A 135 -0.89 -9.40 2.26
N HIS A 136 0.36 -9.21 2.53
CA HIS A 136 1.21 -10.14 3.26
C HIS A 136 1.20 -11.59 2.72
N LEU A 137 1.94 -12.47 3.37
CA LEU A 137 1.90 -13.91 3.16
C LEU A 137 1.18 -14.56 4.34
N GLY A 138 0.53 -15.70 4.11
CA GLY A 138 -0.17 -16.43 5.16
C GLY A 138 0.58 -17.67 5.63
N GLY A 139 -0.12 -18.51 6.38
CA GLY A 139 0.37 -19.81 6.82
C GLY A 139 1.66 -19.71 7.63
N LYS A 140 2.68 -20.50 7.21
CA LYS A 140 4.00 -20.51 7.84
C LYS A 140 4.83 -19.23 7.63
N TRP A 141 4.51 -18.47 6.59
CA TRP A 141 5.25 -17.25 6.23
C TRP A 141 4.93 -16.05 7.12
N ALA A 142 3.77 -16.05 7.78
CA ALA A 142 3.32 -14.92 8.59
C ALA A 142 4.26 -14.58 9.77
N LYS A 143 4.95 -15.59 10.33
CA LYS A 143 5.96 -15.35 11.38
C LYS A 143 7.19 -14.61 10.85
N MET A 144 7.65 -14.99 9.65
CA MET A 144 8.78 -14.33 8.98
C MET A 144 8.49 -12.84 8.69
N GLU A 145 7.25 -12.53 8.29
CA GLU A 145 6.85 -11.16 8.02
C GLU A 145 6.52 -10.35 9.27
N GLU A 146 6.61 -10.97 10.47
CA GLU A 146 6.19 -10.35 11.74
C GLU A 146 4.71 -9.89 11.69
N ARG A 147 3.87 -10.68 10.97
CA ARG A 147 2.42 -10.50 10.84
C ARG A 147 1.68 -11.69 11.45
N TRP A 148 2.16 -12.10 12.62
CA TRP A 148 1.66 -13.23 13.38
C TRP A 148 1.71 -12.93 14.88
N PHE A 149 0.63 -13.25 15.57
CA PHE A 149 0.61 -13.34 17.04
C PHE A 149 -0.42 -14.35 17.51
N GLU A 150 -0.32 -14.76 18.77
CA GLU A 150 -1.24 -15.75 19.36
C GLU A 150 -1.50 -15.37 20.82
N VAL A 151 -2.74 -15.53 21.29
CA VAL A 151 -3.16 -15.21 22.66
C VAL A 151 -3.58 -16.49 23.37
N GLY A 152 -2.80 -16.97 24.33
CA GLY A 152 -3.04 -18.22 25.04
C GLY A 152 -3.25 -19.39 24.04
N ASP A 153 -4.30 -20.17 24.25
CA ASP A 153 -4.63 -21.34 23.43
C ASP A 153 -5.54 -21.03 22.23
N THR A 154 -5.66 -19.74 21.84
CA THR A 154 -6.50 -19.36 20.71
C THR A 154 -5.83 -19.64 19.36
N ALA A 155 -6.62 -19.61 18.28
CA ALA A 155 -6.06 -19.71 16.93
C ALA A 155 -5.16 -18.52 16.61
N PRO A 156 -3.94 -18.74 16.07
CA PRO A 156 -3.03 -17.64 15.73
C PRO A 156 -3.62 -16.66 14.73
N VAL A 157 -3.46 -15.38 14.99
CA VAL A 157 -3.80 -14.30 14.05
C VAL A 157 -2.66 -14.17 13.03
N LYS A 158 -3.01 -14.25 11.73
CA LYS A 158 -2.08 -14.15 10.61
C LYS A 158 -2.69 -13.27 9.55
N GLU A 159 -2.18 -12.04 9.41
CA GLU A 159 -2.79 -11.05 8.51
C GLU A 159 -3.01 -11.59 7.10
N GLY A 160 -2.00 -12.24 6.52
CA GLY A 160 -2.10 -12.79 5.16
C GLY A 160 -3.21 -13.84 4.97
N ASP A 161 -3.60 -14.58 6.02
CA ASP A 161 -4.73 -15.52 5.99
C ASP A 161 -6.06 -14.80 6.13
N LEU A 162 -6.14 -13.77 6.99
CA LEU A 162 -7.34 -12.95 7.20
C LEU A 162 -7.76 -12.25 5.90
N VAL A 163 -6.81 -11.54 5.26
CA VAL A 163 -7.10 -10.80 4.02
C VAL A 163 -7.40 -11.71 2.84
N LEU A 164 -6.80 -12.89 2.79
CA LEU A 164 -7.16 -13.90 1.79
C LEU A 164 -8.60 -14.39 1.97
N ARG A 165 -9.06 -14.54 3.21
CA ARG A 165 -10.47 -14.86 3.52
C ARG A 165 -11.40 -13.75 3.05
N VAL A 166 -11.07 -12.47 3.35
CA VAL A 166 -11.84 -11.32 2.84
C VAL A 166 -11.93 -11.34 1.32
N ALA A 167 -10.80 -11.53 0.62
CA ALA A 167 -10.76 -11.57 -0.84
C ALA A 167 -11.64 -12.69 -1.42
N ARG A 168 -11.67 -13.86 -0.77
CA ARG A 168 -12.51 -15.00 -1.19
C ARG A 168 -13.99 -14.74 -1.01
N ILE A 169 -14.40 -13.94 0.00
CA ILE A 169 -15.78 -13.50 0.21
C ILE A 169 -16.15 -12.39 -0.76
N LEU A 170 -15.23 -11.46 -1.02
CA LEU A 170 -15.43 -10.30 -1.88
C LEU A 170 -15.58 -10.69 -3.36
N ALA A 171 -14.75 -11.61 -3.85
CA ALA A 171 -14.68 -11.97 -5.27
C ALA A 171 -16.03 -12.42 -5.86
N PRO A 172 -16.81 -13.34 -5.26
CA PRO A 172 -18.11 -13.75 -5.81
C PRO A 172 -19.13 -12.60 -5.79
N ARG A 173 -19.11 -11.70 -4.80
CA ARG A 173 -19.98 -10.52 -4.74
C ARG A 173 -19.73 -9.59 -5.92
N LEU A 174 -18.47 -9.27 -6.18
CA LEU A 174 -18.09 -8.40 -7.32
C LEU A 174 -18.42 -9.04 -8.67
N ARG A 175 -18.22 -10.37 -8.81
CA ARG A 175 -18.61 -11.11 -10.02
C ARG A 175 -20.13 -11.10 -10.24
N GLY A 176 -20.91 -11.27 -9.19
CA GLY A 176 -22.38 -11.15 -9.25
C GLY A 176 -22.82 -9.78 -9.77
N LEU A 177 -22.10 -8.72 -9.42
CA LEU A 177 -22.34 -7.35 -9.89
C LEU A 177 -21.75 -7.05 -11.29
N GLY A 178 -21.13 -8.05 -11.94
CA GLY A 178 -20.68 -7.98 -13.33
C GLY A 178 -19.19 -7.73 -13.52
N ALA A 179 -18.38 -7.62 -12.46
CA ALA A 179 -16.96 -7.44 -12.60
C ALA A 179 -16.24 -8.71 -13.05
N LYS A 180 -15.13 -8.56 -13.77
CA LYS A 180 -14.14 -9.60 -13.99
C LYS A 180 -13.09 -9.52 -12.88
N VAL A 181 -13.06 -10.52 -11.99
CA VAL A 181 -12.23 -10.50 -10.78
C VAL A 181 -11.07 -11.48 -10.91
N PHE A 182 -9.87 -10.97 -10.67
CA PHE A 182 -8.62 -11.70 -10.62
C PHE A 182 -8.08 -11.70 -9.20
N PHE A 183 -7.23 -12.67 -8.88
CA PHE A 183 -6.44 -12.69 -7.66
C PHE A 183 -4.97 -12.45 -8.02
N VAL A 184 -4.31 -11.52 -7.33
CA VAL A 184 -2.85 -11.37 -7.39
C VAL A 184 -2.19 -12.53 -6.65
N ARG A 185 -2.76 -12.90 -5.50
CA ARG A 185 -2.40 -14.08 -4.71
C ARG A 185 -3.69 -14.78 -4.25
N ASN A 186 -3.80 -16.10 -4.45
CA ASN A 186 -4.99 -16.89 -4.09
C ASN A 186 -4.73 -17.98 -3.04
N SER A 187 -3.52 -18.05 -2.50
CA SER A 187 -3.09 -18.98 -1.46
C SER A 187 -2.25 -18.28 -0.40
N ALA A 188 -1.86 -18.96 0.66
CA ALA A 188 -0.94 -18.44 1.66
C ALA A 188 0.51 -18.31 1.15
N GLU A 189 0.83 -19.01 0.05
CA GLU A 189 2.19 -19.07 -0.50
C GLU A 189 2.57 -17.82 -1.30
N PRO A 190 3.88 -17.48 -1.35
CA PRO A 190 4.39 -16.41 -2.19
C PRO A 190 4.27 -16.77 -3.68
N ILE A 191 4.09 -15.76 -4.51
CA ILE A 191 4.07 -15.94 -5.98
C ILE A 191 5.46 -15.75 -6.61
N THR A 192 6.42 -15.16 -5.87
CA THR A 192 7.80 -15.13 -6.30
C THR A 192 8.43 -16.54 -6.21
N PRO A 193 9.20 -16.99 -7.22
CA PRO A 193 9.94 -18.24 -7.13
C PRO A 193 11.16 -18.16 -6.19
N LYS A 194 11.55 -16.93 -5.81
CA LYS A 194 12.67 -16.68 -4.90
C LYS A 194 12.35 -17.12 -3.48
N ARG A 195 13.41 -17.33 -2.69
CA ARG A 195 13.35 -17.65 -1.25
C ARG A 195 14.37 -16.79 -0.50
N PRO A 196 14.29 -16.66 0.83
CA PRO A 196 15.25 -15.88 1.62
C PRO A 196 16.71 -16.20 1.32
N ASP A 197 17.04 -17.48 1.17
CA ASP A 197 18.41 -17.93 0.90
C ASP A 197 18.98 -17.36 -0.42
N ASP A 198 18.14 -17.08 -1.40
CA ASP A 198 18.55 -16.44 -2.66
C ASP A 198 19.11 -15.02 -2.45
N PHE A 199 18.87 -14.44 -1.30
CA PHE A 199 19.22 -13.03 -0.99
C PHE A 199 20.34 -12.89 0.05
N LYS A 200 20.87 -13.97 0.64
CA LYS A 200 21.88 -13.90 1.70
C LYS A 200 23.12 -13.11 1.31
N GLU A 201 23.63 -13.31 0.11
CA GLU A 201 24.81 -12.58 -0.36
C GLU A 201 24.52 -11.08 -0.56
N LEU A 202 23.34 -10.74 -1.09
CA LEU A 202 22.90 -9.36 -1.22
C LEU A 202 22.66 -8.72 0.16
N ALA A 203 22.05 -9.44 1.08
CA ALA A 203 21.82 -9.01 2.46
C ALA A 203 23.14 -8.67 3.15
N ARG A 204 24.16 -9.55 3.03
CA ARG A 204 25.51 -9.30 3.56
C ARG A 204 26.11 -8.01 3.01
N LYS A 205 26.05 -7.79 1.69
CA LYS A 205 26.56 -6.58 1.04
C LYS A 205 25.85 -5.32 1.54
N ILE A 206 24.52 -5.38 1.67
CA ILE A 206 23.73 -4.26 2.19
C ILE A 206 24.14 -3.92 3.63
N LEU A 207 24.27 -4.92 4.50
CA LEU A 207 24.65 -4.73 5.90
C LEU A 207 26.04 -4.13 6.03
N ILE A 208 27.04 -4.64 5.28
CA ILE A 208 28.39 -4.09 5.27
C ILE A 208 28.37 -2.62 4.83
N LYS A 209 27.64 -2.31 3.77
CA LYS A 209 27.53 -0.92 3.27
C LYS A 209 26.84 0.00 4.29
N ASN A 210 25.93 -0.53 5.10
CA ASN A 210 25.23 0.21 6.14
C ASN A 210 25.99 0.27 7.49
N GLY A 211 27.27 -0.07 7.48
CA GLY A 211 28.13 0.09 8.66
C GLY A 211 28.15 -1.11 9.59
N VAL A 212 27.73 -2.29 9.14
CA VAL A 212 27.86 -3.56 9.85
C VAL A 212 28.93 -4.41 9.17
N PRO A 213 30.23 -4.22 9.48
CA PRO A 213 31.34 -4.81 8.70
C PRO A 213 31.43 -6.33 8.81
N GLN A 214 30.92 -6.92 9.90
CA GLN A 214 30.87 -8.35 10.13
C GLN A 214 29.47 -8.78 10.57
N PRO A 215 28.48 -8.79 9.64
CA PRO A 215 27.12 -9.13 9.98
C PRO A 215 27.00 -10.61 10.38
N ARG A 216 26.31 -10.86 11.49
CA ARG A 216 25.99 -12.23 11.93
C ARG A 216 25.00 -12.90 10.97
N GLU A 217 25.05 -14.24 10.91
CA GLU A 217 24.08 -15.01 10.10
C GLU A 217 22.67 -14.89 10.68
N ASP A 218 22.51 -14.99 12.02
CA ASP A 218 21.20 -14.99 12.69
C ASP A 218 21.21 -14.18 13.98
N ALA A 219 20.02 -13.87 14.49
CA ALA A 219 19.82 -13.31 15.82
C ALA A 219 20.17 -14.33 16.90
N LEU A 220 20.63 -13.84 18.06
CA LEU A 220 20.95 -14.69 19.20
C LEU A 220 19.69 -15.34 19.82
N ASP A 221 18.63 -14.54 19.88
CA ASP A 221 17.31 -14.92 20.35
C ASP A 221 16.24 -13.96 19.77
N PRO A 222 14.93 -14.22 19.95
CA PRO A 222 13.88 -13.35 19.42
C PRO A 222 13.89 -11.91 19.92
N SER A 223 14.51 -11.64 21.09
CA SER A 223 14.61 -10.31 21.68
C SER A 223 15.92 -9.58 21.37
N ASP A 224 16.78 -10.17 20.54
CA ASP A 224 18.07 -9.59 20.13
C ASP A 224 17.88 -8.18 19.55
N PRO A 225 18.40 -7.12 20.18
CA PRO A 225 18.25 -5.74 19.68
C PRO A 225 18.95 -5.50 18.34
N ALA A 226 19.90 -6.38 17.96
CA ALA A 226 20.58 -6.33 16.68
C ALA A 226 20.00 -7.30 15.63
N LYS A 227 18.83 -7.87 15.88
CA LYS A 227 18.14 -8.81 14.97
C LYS A 227 18.07 -8.28 13.54
N GLU A 228 17.71 -7.00 13.36
CA GLU A 228 17.57 -6.36 12.05
C GLU A 228 18.92 -6.20 11.30
N GLN A 229 20.05 -6.35 12.01
CA GLN A 229 21.40 -6.30 11.47
C GLN A 229 21.95 -7.69 11.15
N THR A 230 21.10 -8.71 11.06
CA THR A 230 21.49 -10.07 10.70
C THR A 230 21.22 -10.36 9.22
N ILE A 231 22.02 -11.25 8.64
CA ILE A 231 21.87 -11.67 7.24
C ILE A 231 20.53 -12.33 7.03
N ARG A 232 20.09 -13.15 7.96
CA ARG A 232 18.80 -13.82 7.89
C ARG A 232 17.65 -12.82 7.81
N TRP A 233 17.53 -11.90 8.79
CA TRP A 233 16.45 -10.91 8.80
C TRP A 233 16.44 -10.05 7.53
N GLN A 234 17.63 -9.57 7.13
CA GLN A 234 17.76 -8.76 5.91
C GLN A 234 17.38 -9.56 4.65
N SER A 235 17.75 -10.85 4.56
CA SER A 235 17.40 -11.71 3.41
C SER A 235 15.89 -12.05 3.39
N GLU A 236 15.28 -12.26 4.53
CA GLU A 236 13.83 -12.43 4.68
C GLU A 236 13.09 -11.17 4.21
N MET A 237 13.55 -9.97 4.63
CA MET A 237 12.99 -8.69 4.17
C MET A 237 13.11 -8.52 2.66
N LEU A 238 14.28 -8.81 2.07
CA LEU A 238 14.48 -8.77 0.62
C LEU A 238 13.52 -9.70 -0.13
N PHE A 239 13.22 -10.84 0.45
CA PHE A 239 12.30 -11.81 -0.12
C PHE A 239 10.85 -11.30 -0.08
N TYR A 240 10.27 -11.08 1.12
CA TYR A 240 8.83 -10.82 1.21
C TYR A 240 8.45 -9.37 0.87
N ARG A 241 9.26 -8.39 1.28
CA ARG A 241 8.93 -6.97 1.12
C ARG A 241 9.27 -6.42 -0.26
N TYR A 242 10.32 -6.97 -0.91
CA TYR A 242 10.76 -6.46 -2.21
C TYR A 242 10.51 -7.45 -3.35
N SER A 243 11.05 -8.67 -3.27
CA SER A 243 10.94 -9.64 -4.36
C SER A 243 9.49 -10.09 -4.60
N GLU A 244 8.75 -10.39 -3.55
CA GLU A 244 7.34 -10.79 -3.64
C GLU A 244 6.48 -9.67 -4.22
N ILE A 245 6.59 -8.43 -3.70
CA ILE A 245 5.80 -7.30 -4.17
C ILE A 245 6.14 -6.94 -5.62
N ARG A 246 7.43 -6.95 -6.00
CA ARG A 246 7.83 -6.74 -7.40
C ARG A 246 7.29 -7.84 -8.32
N ARG A 247 7.25 -9.08 -7.87
CA ARG A 247 6.65 -10.18 -8.62
C ARG A 247 5.15 -10.01 -8.81
N ARG A 248 4.43 -9.57 -7.76
CA ARG A 248 3.02 -9.18 -7.86
C ARG A 248 2.81 -8.09 -8.90
N ALA A 249 3.66 -7.07 -8.89
CA ALA A 249 3.59 -5.98 -9.87
C ALA A 249 3.82 -6.46 -11.31
N VAL A 250 4.76 -7.36 -11.53
CA VAL A 250 4.94 -8.01 -12.85
C VAL A 250 3.66 -8.73 -13.28
N LEU A 251 3.04 -9.53 -12.41
CA LEU A 251 1.80 -10.25 -12.70
C LEU A 251 0.67 -9.28 -13.07
N VAL A 252 0.43 -8.26 -12.24
CA VAL A 252 -0.62 -7.25 -12.43
C VAL A 252 -0.42 -6.50 -13.76
N ASN A 253 0.80 -6.03 -14.00
CA ASN A 253 1.09 -5.14 -15.13
C ASN A 253 1.24 -5.85 -16.48
N THR A 254 1.53 -7.17 -16.51
CA THR A 254 1.85 -7.90 -17.75
C THR A 254 0.90 -9.04 -18.08
N LYS A 255 0.07 -9.47 -17.12
CA LYS A 255 -0.86 -10.61 -17.30
C LYS A 255 -2.30 -10.27 -16.99
N LEU A 256 -2.55 -9.59 -15.85
CA LEU A 256 -3.92 -9.33 -15.41
C LEU A 256 -4.52 -8.09 -16.07
N HIS A 257 -3.73 -7.04 -16.26
CA HIS A 257 -4.14 -5.75 -16.83
C HIS A 257 -5.47 -5.24 -16.25
N PRO A 258 -5.60 -5.10 -14.92
CA PRO A 258 -6.85 -4.65 -14.30
C PRO A 258 -7.09 -3.16 -14.54
N ASP A 259 -8.34 -2.74 -14.36
CA ASP A 259 -8.71 -1.32 -14.31
C ASP A 259 -8.52 -0.75 -12.90
N LEU A 260 -8.54 -1.63 -11.89
CA LEU A 260 -8.38 -1.30 -10.46
C LEU A 260 -7.70 -2.47 -9.74
N VAL A 261 -6.79 -2.14 -8.82
CA VAL A 261 -6.30 -3.08 -7.80
C VAL A 261 -6.86 -2.67 -6.44
N LEU A 262 -7.39 -3.63 -5.69
CA LEU A 262 -7.73 -3.50 -4.27
C LEU A 262 -6.69 -4.25 -3.46
N CYS A 263 -5.81 -3.52 -2.77
CA CYS A 263 -4.92 -4.08 -1.77
C CYS A 263 -5.70 -4.22 -0.46
N LEU A 264 -5.82 -5.44 0.05
CA LEU A 264 -6.60 -5.75 1.25
C LEU A 264 -5.65 -6.03 2.40
N HIS A 265 -5.79 -5.29 3.49
CA HIS A 265 -4.99 -5.39 4.70
C HIS A 265 -5.87 -5.33 5.95
N PHE A 266 -5.31 -5.69 7.09
CA PHE A 266 -5.77 -5.33 8.42
C PHE A 266 -4.67 -4.51 9.07
N ASN A 267 -5.03 -3.46 9.79
CA ASN A 267 -4.05 -2.70 10.54
C ASN A 267 -3.62 -3.44 11.81
N ALA A 268 -2.53 -3.01 12.38
CA ALA A 268 -2.03 -3.50 13.66
C ALA A 268 -1.28 -2.39 14.39
N GLU A 269 -1.36 -2.40 15.69
CA GLU A 269 -0.44 -1.65 16.53
C GLU A 269 0.55 -2.59 17.21
N SER A 270 1.58 -2.02 17.82
CA SER A 270 2.60 -2.86 18.50
C SER A 270 1.94 -3.74 19.56
N TRP A 271 2.15 -5.03 19.45
CA TRP A 271 1.67 -6.01 20.42
C TRP A 271 2.76 -6.56 21.35
N GLY A 272 4.03 -6.16 21.16
CA GLY A 272 5.15 -6.67 21.96
C GLY A 272 5.54 -8.11 21.58
N ASP A 273 5.67 -8.99 22.56
CA ASP A 273 5.96 -10.41 22.30
C ASP A 273 4.78 -11.06 21.57
N PRO A 274 4.99 -11.67 20.40
CA PRO A 274 3.92 -12.31 19.63
C PRO A 274 3.30 -13.56 20.29
N LYS A 275 3.88 -14.08 21.36
CA LYS A 275 3.32 -15.18 22.17
C LYS A 275 2.55 -14.68 23.39
N GLU A 276 2.89 -13.49 23.86
CA GLU A 276 2.22 -12.80 24.97
C GLU A 276 1.81 -11.38 24.52
N PRO A 277 0.99 -11.26 23.46
CA PRO A 277 0.71 -9.98 22.83
C PRO A 277 -0.15 -9.10 23.73
N THR A 278 0.15 -7.79 23.71
CA THR A 278 -0.72 -6.80 24.34
C THR A 278 -1.88 -6.50 23.42
N LEU A 279 -3.11 -6.78 23.89
CA LEU A 279 -4.33 -6.33 23.23
C LEU A 279 -4.68 -4.91 23.68
N ILE A 280 -5.10 -4.08 22.73
CA ILE A 280 -5.46 -2.67 22.95
C ILE A 280 -6.97 -2.47 22.87
N ASP A 281 -7.47 -1.32 23.37
CA ASP A 281 -8.91 -1.04 23.43
C ASP A 281 -9.42 -0.19 22.27
N HIS A 282 -8.52 0.43 21.50
CA HIS A 282 -8.91 1.25 20.35
C HIS A 282 -8.82 0.49 19.02
N ASN A 283 -9.64 0.92 18.10
CA ASN A 283 -9.78 0.35 16.77
C ASN A 283 -10.07 1.49 15.79
N HIS A 284 -9.63 1.40 14.56
CA HIS A 284 -9.76 2.47 13.56
C HIS A 284 -9.68 1.94 12.14
N LEU A 285 -9.92 2.80 11.18
CA LEU A 285 -9.73 2.49 9.77
C LEU A 285 -9.11 3.66 9.01
N HIS A 286 -8.40 3.35 7.96
CA HIS A 286 -7.97 4.30 6.94
C HIS A 286 -7.76 3.61 5.60
N LEU A 287 -7.70 4.41 4.55
CA LEU A 287 -7.39 3.96 3.21
C LEU A 287 -6.20 4.74 2.68
N LEU A 288 -5.41 4.08 1.81
CA LEU A 288 -4.25 4.71 1.22
C LEU A 288 -4.36 4.75 -0.30
N VAL A 289 -3.88 5.86 -0.86
CA VAL A 289 -3.63 6.05 -2.29
C VAL A 289 -2.15 6.36 -2.53
N SER A 290 -1.69 6.27 -3.77
CA SER A 290 -0.28 6.53 -4.10
C SER A 290 0.06 8.02 -3.96
N GLY A 291 1.14 8.35 -3.25
CA GLY A 291 1.60 9.73 -3.07
C GLY A 291 2.53 9.92 -1.87
N SER A 292 2.72 11.16 -1.44
CA SER A 292 3.53 11.57 -0.28
C SER A 292 4.95 10.96 -0.28
N TYR A 293 5.67 11.19 -1.38
CA TYR A 293 7.06 10.78 -1.52
C TYR A 293 7.97 11.73 -0.73
N LEU A 294 8.93 11.16 -0.05
CA LEU A 294 9.99 11.92 0.61
C LEU A 294 11.08 12.32 -0.40
N GLU A 295 11.80 13.40 -0.12
CA GLU A 295 12.84 13.90 -1.02
C GLU A 295 13.90 12.83 -1.32
N HIS A 296 14.39 12.11 -0.31
CA HIS A 296 15.39 11.07 -0.47
C HIS A 296 14.89 9.85 -1.27
N GLU A 297 13.57 9.58 -1.29
CA GLU A 297 12.98 8.54 -2.14
C GLU A 297 13.00 8.98 -3.62
N LEU A 298 12.79 10.27 -3.87
CA LEU A 298 12.86 10.85 -5.23
C LEU A 298 14.29 10.97 -5.77
N GLU A 299 15.31 10.90 -4.91
CA GLU A 299 16.69 10.72 -5.30
C GLU A 299 16.90 9.42 -6.10
N LEU A 300 16.10 8.37 -5.80
CA LEU A 300 16.14 7.09 -6.48
C LEU A 300 15.47 7.19 -7.85
N ASP A 301 16.22 6.85 -8.89
CA ASP A 301 15.77 7.01 -10.28
C ASP A 301 14.51 6.18 -10.59
N ASP A 302 14.44 4.95 -10.10
CA ASP A 302 13.27 4.08 -10.29
C ASP A 302 12.04 4.60 -9.54
N GLU A 303 12.21 5.13 -8.32
CA GLU A 303 11.09 5.69 -7.54
C GLU A 303 10.54 6.97 -8.18
N ARG A 304 11.44 7.89 -8.58
CA ARG A 304 11.06 9.12 -9.29
C ARG A 304 10.34 8.80 -10.62
N PHE A 305 10.83 7.82 -11.36
CA PHE A 305 10.19 7.36 -12.60
C PHE A 305 8.81 6.78 -12.37
N GLU A 306 8.66 5.90 -11.37
CA GLU A 306 7.37 5.27 -11.04
C GLU A 306 6.36 6.31 -10.56
N MET A 307 6.77 7.27 -9.73
CA MET A 307 5.96 8.39 -9.29
C MET A 307 5.43 9.20 -10.48
N LEU A 308 6.34 9.63 -11.37
CA LEU A 308 5.95 10.39 -12.57
C LEU A 308 5.01 9.60 -13.47
N ARG A 309 5.23 8.32 -13.65
CA ARG A 309 4.35 7.47 -14.44
C ARG A 309 2.95 7.36 -13.83
N LYS A 310 2.82 7.25 -12.51
CA LYS A 310 1.54 7.27 -11.79
C LYS A 310 0.81 8.60 -12.01
N LEU A 311 1.51 9.72 -11.77
CA LEU A 311 1.00 11.07 -11.95
C LEU A 311 0.50 11.28 -13.39
N LEU A 312 1.36 11.01 -14.38
CA LEU A 312 1.07 11.27 -15.80
C LEU A 312 -0.02 10.34 -16.36
N SER A 313 -0.17 9.12 -15.83
CA SER A 313 -1.31 8.26 -16.18
C SER A 313 -2.62 8.74 -15.59
N ARG A 314 -2.61 9.77 -14.73
CA ARG A 314 -3.78 10.33 -14.06
C ARG A 314 -4.49 9.28 -13.17
N ALA A 315 -3.71 8.37 -12.56
CA ALA A 315 -4.26 7.31 -11.71
C ALA A 315 -4.99 7.88 -10.48
N TYR A 316 -4.48 8.96 -9.92
CA TYR A 316 -5.06 9.64 -8.75
C TYR A 316 -6.50 10.14 -8.98
N ASP A 317 -6.85 10.51 -10.22
CA ASP A 317 -8.21 10.97 -10.57
C ASP A 317 -9.28 9.87 -10.37
N GLU A 318 -8.87 8.59 -10.38
CA GLU A 318 -9.72 7.45 -10.06
C GLU A 318 -9.48 6.94 -8.63
N GLU A 319 -8.23 6.96 -8.15
CA GLU A 319 -7.85 6.45 -6.82
C GLU A 319 -8.57 7.20 -5.70
N LEU A 320 -8.52 8.55 -5.72
CA LEU A 320 -9.10 9.35 -4.65
C LEU A 320 -10.62 9.18 -4.53
N PRO A 321 -11.43 9.39 -5.57
CA PRO A 321 -12.90 9.26 -5.43
C PRO A 321 -13.35 7.83 -5.12
N LEU A 322 -12.63 6.82 -5.58
CA LEU A 322 -12.85 5.42 -5.20
C LEU A 322 -12.54 5.20 -3.71
N ALA A 323 -11.38 5.65 -3.24
CA ALA A 323 -10.98 5.51 -1.84
C ALA A 323 -11.96 6.24 -0.90
N GLU A 324 -12.36 7.47 -1.25
CA GLU A 324 -13.35 8.25 -0.49
C GLU A 324 -14.70 7.52 -0.36
N THR A 325 -15.19 6.95 -1.45
CA THR A 325 -16.48 6.25 -1.45
C THR A 325 -16.41 4.93 -0.67
N ILE A 326 -15.31 4.18 -0.80
CA ILE A 326 -15.09 2.97 -0.02
C ILE A 326 -14.92 3.31 1.46
N ALA A 327 -14.15 4.36 1.80
CA ALA A 327 -13.94 4.81 3.17
C ALA A 327 -15.25 5.22 3.85
N ALA A 328 -16.08 6.00 3.16
CA ALA A 328 -17.40 6.39 3.67
C ALA A 328 -18.32 5.19 3.93
N SER A 329 -18.32 4.20 3.00
CA SER A 329 -19.07 2.96 3.17
C SER A 329 -18.55 2.13 4.36
N MET A 330 -17.22 2.01 4.50
CA MET A 330 -16.59 1.34 5.63
C MET A 330 -16.91 2.03 6.95
N ALA A 331 -16.72 3.35 7.04
CA ALA A 331 -17.01 4.12 8.25
C ALA A 331 -18.47 3.98 8.68
N LYS A 332 -19.40 4.02 7.73
CA LYS A 332 -20.84 3.81 7.98
C LYS A 332 -21.14 2.43 8.53
N GLU A 333 -20.58 1.38 7.95
CA GLU A 333 -20.88 -0.01 8.32
C GLU A 333 -20.18 -0.41 9.62
N THR A 334 -18.90 -0.03 9.79
CA THR A 334 -18.09 -0.46 10.94
C THR A 334 -18.21 0.46 12.15
N GLN A 335 -18.62 1.72 11.96
CA GLN A 335 -18.60 2.80 12.95
C GLN A 335 -17.20 3.07 13.54
N LEU A 336 -16.14 2.64 12.84
CA LEU A 336 -14.77 2.89 13.26
C LEU A 336 -14.36 4.34 13.01
N PRO A 337 -13.63 4.98 13.94
CA PRO A 337 -13.06 6.29 13.73
C PRO A 337 -11.95 6.24 12.69
N ALA A 338 -11.63 7.39 12.10
CA ALA A 338 -10.45 7.53 11.24
C ALA A 338 -9.17 7.32 12.05
N TYR A 339 -8.18 6.69 11.42
CA TYR A 339 -6.83 6.67 11.97
C TYR A 339 -6.18 8.04 11.82
N GLU A 340 -5.57 8.54 12.87
CA GLU A 340 -4.79 9.78 12.83
C GLU A 340 -3.30 9.42 12.94
N TYR A 341 -2.55 9.68 11.88
CA TYR A 341 -1.11 9.45 11.88
C TYR A 341 -0.42 10.39 12.88
N PRO A 342 0.43 9.87 13.77
CA PRO A 342 1.11 10.70 14.79
C PRO A 342 2.14 11.67 14.18
N THR A 343 2.54 11.44 12.93
CA THR A 343 3.43 12.32 12.16
C THR A 343 2.99 12.34 10.70
N THR A 344 3.09 13.50 10.08
CA THR A 344 2.75 13.71 8.66
C THR A 344 3.94 13.57 7.72
N GLN A 345 5.13 13.22 8.22
CA GLN A 345 6.34 13.16 7.39
C GLN A 345 6.24 12.18 6.22
N THR A 346 5.52 11.06 6.40
CA THR A 346 5.43 9.99 5.39
C THR A 346 4.05 9.83 4.79
N THR A 347 3.09 10.63 5.24
CA THR A 347 1.69 10.55 4.83
C THR A 347 1.10 11.94 4.72
N THR A 348 0.19 12.11 3.78
CA THR A 348 -0.58 13.34 3.60
C THR A 348 -2.05 13.00 3.58
N LYS A 349 -2.86 13.63 4.45
CA LYS A 349 -4.30 13.48 4.42
C LYS A 349 -4.83 14.09 3.12
N VAL A 350 -5.64 13.34 2.38
CA VAL A 350 -6.21 13.76 1.09
C VAL A 350 -7.71 13.52 1.07
N GLY A 351 -8.42 14.22 0.18
CA GLY A 351 -9.87 14.11 0.08
C GLY A 351 -10.62 14.84 1.20
N SER A 352 -11.87 14.47 1.42
CA SER A 352 -12.80 15.18 2.28
C SER A 352 -13.36 14.35 3.43
N THR A 353 -13.31 13.02 3.36
CA THR A 353 -13.89 12.14 4.38
C THR A 353 -13.06 12.07 5.66
N GLY A 354 -11.77 12.45 5.60
CA GLY A 354 -10.85 12.35 6.72
C GLY A 354 -10.23 10.95 6.92
N TYR A 355 -10.61 9.97 6.11
CA TYR A 355 -10.14 8.57 6.19
C TYR A 355 -9.08 8.20 5.16
N VAL A 356 -8.80 9.08 4.18
CA VAL A 356 -7.91 8.77 3.06
C VAL A 356 -6.60 9.53 3.18
N TYR A 357 -5.49 8.79 2.97
CA TYR A 357 -4.15 9.35 3.00
C TYR A 357 -3.39 8.97 1.73
N ALA A 358 -2.56 9.89 1.24
CA ALA A 358 -1.51 9.59 0.27
C ALA A 358 -0.28 9.04 1.00
N ARG A 359 0.31 7.96 0.48
CA ARG A 359 1.52 7.34 1.04
C ARG A 359 2.32 6.62 -0.04
N ASN A 360 3.66 6.76 0.00
CA ASN A 360 4.55 5.99 -0.87
C ASN A 360 4.71 4.55 -0.31
N LEU A 361 3.97 3.61 -0.88
CA LEU A 361 4.14 2.18 -0.63
C LEU A 361 4.54 1.46 -1.92
N LEU A 362 5.38 0.43 -1.81
CA LEU A 362 5.96 -0.26 -2.97
C LEU A 362 4.89 -0.85 -3.91
N ALA A 363 3.85 -1.50 -3.39
CA ALA A 363 2.83 -2.11 -4.23
C ALA A 363 2.00 -1.06 -5.02
N PRO A 364 1.36 -0.05 -4.38
CA PRO A 364 0.67 1.02 -5.09
C PRO A 364 1.54 1.76 -6.10
N ARG A 365 2.82 2.00 -5.77
CA ARG A 365 3.77 2.65 -6.67
C ARG A 365 4.02 1.84 -7.94
N LEU A 366 4.21 0.52 -7.81
CA LEU A 366 4.57 -0.34 -8.93
C LEU A 366 3.39 -0.73 -9.83
N TYR A 367 2.15 -0.76 -9.31
CA TYR A 367 0.97 -1.10 -10.12
C TYR A 367 0.61 0.04 -11.08
N ARG A 368 0.51 -0.28 -12.37
CA ARG A 368 0.31 0.71 -13.46
C ARG A 368 -1.15 1.09 -13.69
N CYS A 369 -2.01 0.82 -12.75
CA CYS A 369 -3.43 1.16 -12.73
C CYS A 369 -3.79 1.83 -11.42
N PRO A 370 -5.00 2.38 -11.25
CA PRO A 370 -5.50 2.84 -9.98
C PRO A 370 -5.42 1.78 -8.89
N VAL A 371 -5.05 2.19 -7.68
CA VAL A 371 -4.94 1.32 -6.51
C VAL A 371 -5.66 1.95 -5.33
N VAL A 372 -6.49 1.18 -4.65
CA VAL A 372 -6.99 1.53 -3.33
C VAL A 372 -6.48 0.50 -2.33
N TYR A 373 -5.81 0.99 -1.30
CA TYR A 373 -5.23 0.18 -0.25
C TYR A 373 -6.09 0.32 1.01
N CYS A 374 -6.74 -0.75 1.43
CA CYS A 374 -7.70 -0.75 2.53
C CYS A 374 -7.04 -1.28 3.80
N GLU A 375 -7.09 -0.52 4.87
CA GLU A 375 -6.55 -0.84 6.20
C GLU A 375 -7.62 -0.65 7.31
N PRO A 376 -8.74 -1.37 7.29
CA PRO A 376 -9.67 -1.34 8.39
C PRO A 376 -9.23 -2.27 9.52
N TYR A 377 -9.68 -1.99 10.71
CA TYR A 377 -9.50 -2.76 11.95
C TYR A 377 -8.05 -2.88 12.41
N VAL A 378 -7.85 -2.81 13.68
CA VAL A 378 -6.58 -3.13 14.34
C VAL A 378 -6.66 -4.57 14.85
N MET A 379 -5.87 -5.48 14.27
CA MET A 379 -5.97 -6.94 14.55
C MET A 379 -5.81 -7.28 16.02
N ASN A 380 -4.96 -6.53 16.75
CA ASN A 380 -4.74 -6.69 18.18
C ASN A 380 -5.62 -5.77 19.05
N SER A 381 -6.66 -5.13 18.50
CA SER A 381 -7.70 -4.57 19.34
C SER A 381 -8.59 -5.69 19.92
N ARG A 382 -9.05 -5.54 21.17
CA ARG A 382 -9.87 -6.56 21.85
C ARG A 382 -11.13 -6.90 21.05
N ASP A 383 -11.79 -5.89 20.46
CA ASP A 383 -12.98 -6.10 19.61
C ASP A 383 -12.64 -6.86 18.33
N ALA A 384 -11.65 -6.39 17.56
CA ALA A 384 -11.28 -7.05 16.31
C ALA A 384 -10.73 -8.45 16.55
N PHE A 385 -9.93 -8.65 17.59
CA PHE A 385 -9.40 -9.96 17.97
C PHE A 385 -10.53 -10.95 18.28
N ALA A 386 -11.50 -10.58 19.13
CA ALA A 386 -12.63 -11.44 19.47
C ALA A 386 -13.45 -11.80 18.21
N ARG A 387 -13.68 -10.85 17.30
CA ARG A 387 -14.38 -11.06 16.03
C ARG A 387 -13.57 -11.94 15.05
N ILE A 388 -12.26 -11.81 15.02
CA ILE A 388 -11.35 -12.67 14.22
C ILE A 388 -11.44 -14.12 14.73
N GLN A 389 -11.40 -14.32 16.05
CA GLN A 389 -11.52 -15.65 16.67
C GLN A 389 -12.88 -16.29 16.43
N ALA A 390 -13.96 -15.51 16.34
CA ALA A 390 -15.30 -16.01 16.00
C ALA A 390 -15.39 -16.57 14.56
N GLY A 391 -14.42 -16.24 13.69
CA GLY A 391 -14.34 -16.75 12.33
C GLY A 391 -15.34 -16.14 11.36
N ASP A 392 -15.56 -16.82 10.22
CA ASP A 392 -16.58 -16.42 9.24
C ASP A 392 -17.91 -17.12 9.52
N TYR A 393 -19.00 -16.39 9.45
CA TYR A 393 -20.37 -16.89 9.65
C TYR A 393 -21.38 -16.03 8.89
N ASP A 394 -22.56 -16.62 8.61
CA ASP A 394 -23.72 -15.91 8.07
C ASP A 394 -24.55 -15.28 9.20
N GLY A 395 -25.23 -14.18 8.89
CA GLY A 395 -26.06 -13.44 9.85
C GLY A 395 -25.23 -12.71 10.91
N THR A 396 -25.73 -12.70 12.15
CA THR A 396 -25.09 -12.10 13.32
C THR A 396 -24.78 -13.13 14.38
N ARG A 397 -23.82 -12.82 15.24
CA ARG A 397 -23.51 -13.56 16.49
C ARG A 397 -23.25 -12.56 17.60
N SER A 398 -23.60 -12.93 18.81
CA SER A 398 -23.23 -12.17 20.00
C SER A 398 -21.73 -12.31 20.27
N ILE A 399 -20.98 -11.22 20.14
CA ILE A 399 -19.56 -11.11 20.45
C ILE A 399 -19.43 -10.08 21.57
N ASN A 400 -18.93 -10.48 22.72
CA ASN A 400 -18.84 -9.61 23.91
C ASN A 400 -20.17 -8.91 24.25
N GLY A 401 -21.29 -9.61 24.09
CA GLY A 401 -22.63 -9.09 24.37
C GLY A 401 -23.23 -8.17 23.30
N ILE A 402 -22.56 -7.99 22.17
CA ILE A 402 -23.02 -7.15 21.05
C ILE A 402 -23.26 -8.05 19.82
N GLU A 403 -24.43 -7.89 19.18
CA GLU A 403 -24.73 -8.55 17.91
C GLU A 403 -23.85 -8.01 16.79
N ARG A 404 -23.02 -8.87 16.20
CA ARG A 404 -22.03 -8.51 15.17
C ARG A 404 -22.15 -9.42 13.95
N LYS A 405 -22.00 -8.86 12.76
CA LYS A 405 -21.68 -9.61 11.54
C LYS A 405 -20.26 -10.16 11.61
N SER A 406 -19.97 -11.21 10.85
CA SER A 406 -18.57 -11.63 10.64
C SER A 406 -17.73 -10.44 10.16
N ILE A 407 -16.58 -10.19 10.81
CA ILE A 407 -15.65 -9.12 10.46
C ILE A 407 -15.20 -9.21 8.99
N PHE A 408 -15.07 -10.42 8.46
CA PHE A 408 -14.68 -10.66 7.07
C PHE A 408 -15.79 -10.27 6.08
N ARG A 409 -17.05 -10.56 6.45
CA ARG A 409 -18.22 -10.22 5.63
C ARG A 409 -18.58 -8.75 5.69
N GLU A 410 -18.39 -8.12 6.84
CA GLU A 410 -18.54 -6.68 7.04
C GLU A 410 -17.51 -5.92 6.20
N TYR A 411 -16.24 -6.32 6.23
CA TYR A 411 -15.20 -5.78 5.39
C TYR A 411 -15.53 -5.93 3.89
N ALA A 412 -15.81 -7.17 3.45
CA ALA A 412 -16.13 -7.43 2.04
C ALA A 412 -17.40 -6.69 1.57
N GLY A 413 -18.40 -6.57 2.45
CA GLY A 413 -19.65 -5.84 2.19
C GLY A 413 -19.39 -4.35 1.96
N SER A 414 -18.71 -3.71 2.89
CA SER A 414 -18.43 -2.27 2.82
C SER A 414 -17.58 -1.88 1.61
N VAL A 415 -16.59 -2.70 1.23
CA VAL A 415 -15.85 -2.50 -0.03
C VAL A 415 -16.78 -2.63 -1.24
N THR A 416 -17.64 -3.64 -1.25
CA THR A 416 -18.60 -3.84 -2.34
C THR A 416 -19.52 -2.65 -2.51
N ASP A 417 -20.11 -2.16 -1.40
CA ASP A 417 -21.06 -1.06 -1.42
C ASP A 417 -20.41 0.26 -1.86
N GLY A 418 -19.19 0.55 -1.38
CA GLY A 418 -18.44 1.72 -1.83
C GLY A 418 -18.09 1.68 -3.32
N LEU A 419 -17.69 0.52 -3.85
CA LEU A 419 -17.46 0.35 -5.29
C LEU A 419 -18.75 0.56 -6.10
N VAL A 420 -19.86 -0.05 -5.66
CA VAL A 420 -21.16 0.08 -6.33
C VAL A 420 -21.59 1.54 -6.38
N GLU A 421 -21.48 2.26 -5.27
CA GLU A 421 -21.82 3.68 -5.20
C GLU A 421 -20.98 4.51 -6.17
N TYR A 422 -19.65 4.33 -6.13
CA TYR A 422 -18.76 5.04 -7.05
C TYR A 422 -19.10 4.78 -8.51
N TYR A 423 -19.20 3.51 -8.92
CA TYR A 423 -19.43 3.17 -10.33
C TYR A 423 -20.84 3.52 -10.82
N ARG A 424 -21.85 3.47 -9.96
CA ARG A 424 -23.19 4.00 -10.32
C ARG A 424 -23.14 5.48 -10.63
N ARG A 425 -22.50 6.26 -9.77
CA ARG A 425 -22.35 7.72 -9.97
C ARG A 425 -21.52 8.04 -11.21
N ALA A 426 -20.35 7.43 -11.35
CA ALA A 426 -19.42 7.70 -12.45
C ALA A 426 -19.97 7.27 -13.82
N ARG A 427 -20.86 6.27 -13.86
CA ARG A 427 -21.48 5.72 -15.09
C ARG A 427 -22.91 6.21 -15.29
N LYS A 428 -23.44 7.07 -14.41
CA LYS A 428 -24.80 7.65 -14.49
C LYS A 428 -25.91 6.57 -14.55
N LEU A 429 -25.83 5.56 -13.67
CA LEU A 429 -26.77 4.45 -13.55
C LEU A 429 -27.87 4.74 -12.55
#